data_2227f050f795dd85f6dbeb9c064ea5b2
#
_entry.id   2227f050f795dd85f6dbeb9c064ea5b2
#
_cell.length_a   1.000
_cell.length_b   1.000
_cell.length_c   1.000
_cell.angle_alpha   90.00
_cell.angle_beta   90.00
_cell.angle_gamma   90.00
#
_symmetry.space_group_name_H-M   'P 1'
#
loop_
_entity.id
_entity.type
_entity.pdbx_description
1 polymer ?
#
loop_
_entity_poly.entity_id
_entity_poly.type
_entity_poly.pdbx_seq_one_letter_code
_entity_poly.pdbx_strand_id
1 'polypeptide(L)'
;MAVLPALPNIPNSRPYTGNSDGAAAGPRAGMDEWIRQAIKYGNGAFWNNGSWGVRNMRGSESLSVHATGRAVDLSYRKSEQHPNASRKGSIAFLNIVTANANALGLECVLDYIAPFGRGWRCDRQKWQKYTKETIHGVPGDWLHYEITTAMADSAALVKQAFQRVFAEIPQ
;
A
#
# COMPACT_ATOMS: atom_id res chain seq x y z
N MET A 1 -19.23 -14.60 -19.98
CA MET A 1 -18.40 -13.90 -18.96
C MET A 1 -19.32 -13.40 -17.86
N ALA A 2 -19.07 -13.76 -16.61
CA ALA A 2 -19.83 -13.20 -15.49
C ALA A 2 -19.48 -11.72 -15.33
N VAL A 3 -20.49 -10.85 -15.37
CA VAL A 3 -20.32 -9.41 -15.11
C VAL A 3 -19.99 -9.26 -13.62
N LEU A 4 -18.81 -8.72 -13.30
CA LEU A 4 -18.44 -8.43 -11.92
C LEU A 4 -19.39 -7.36 -11.35
N PRO A 5 -19.90 -7.52 -10.13
CA PRO A 5 -20.74 -6.51 -9.49
C PRO A 5 -20.00 -5.17 -9.40
N ALA A 6 -20.73 -4.05 -9.41
CA ALA A 6 -20.11 -2.72 -9.29
C ALA A 6 -19.36 -2.60 -7.96
N LEU A 7 -18.13 -2.03 -8.00
CA LEU A 7 -17.46 -1.63 -6.77
C LEU A 7 -18.28 -0.51 -6.12
N PRO A 8 -18.30 -0.43 -4.78
CA PRO A 8 -18.96 0.67 -4.10
C PRO A 8 -18.43 2.01 -4.62
N ASN A 9 -19.32 2.97 -4.85
CA ASN A 9 -18.94 4.33 -5.25
C ASN A 9 -18.26 5.01 -4.05
N ILE A 10 -16.92 4.93 -4.01
CA ILE A 10 -16.12 5.55 -2.95
C ILE A 10 -15.79 6.98 -3.40
N PRO A 11 -16.06 8.00 -2.58
CA PRO A 11 -15.72 9.39 -2.90
C PRO A 11 -14.26 9.56 -3.26
N ASN A 12 -13.96 10.45 -4.20
CA ASN A 12 -12.58 10.70 -4.65
C ASN A 12 -11.68 11.15 -3.48
N SER A 13 -12.17 12.01 -2.59
CA SER A 13 -11.48 12.34 -1.35
C SER A 13 -12.14 11.63 -0.17
N ARG A 14 -11.35 10.96 0.64
CA ARG A 14 -11.79 10.20 1.81
C ARG A 14 -10.98 10.62 3.03
N PRO A 15 -11.56 10.63 4.24
CA PRO A 15 -10.79 10.79 5.46
C PRO A 15 -9.68 9.74 5.54
N TYR A 16 -8.50 10.16 5.96
CA TYR A 16 -7.42 9.25 6.29
C TYR A 16 -7.66 8.67 7.68
N THR A 17 -7.72 7.36 7.80
CA THR A 17 -8.06 6.68 9.06
C THR A 17 -6.82 6.26 9.86
N GLY A 18 -5.69 6.02 9.20
CA GLY A 18 -4.43 5.70 9.82
C GLY A 18 -4.53 4.49 10.77
N ASN A 19 -4.16 4.68 12.04
CA ASN A 19 -4.16 3.64 13.06
C ASN A 19 -5.43 3.61 13.94
N SER A 20 -6.54 4.21 13.48
CA SER A 20 -7.79 4.33 14.25
C SER A 20 -8.42 3.00 14.66
N ASP A 21 -8.13 1.90 13.94
CA ASP A 21 -8.62 0.55 14.28
C ASP A 21 -8.00 -0.03 15.54
N GLY A 22 -6.87 0.55 16.03
CA GLY A 22 -6.07 -0.06 17.08
C GLY A 22 -5.29 -1.29 16.57
N ALA A 23 -4.63 -2.00 17.51
CA ALA A 23 -3.85 -3.18 17.16
C ALA A 23 -4.76 -4.36 16.78
N ALA A 24 -4.46 -5.00 15.64
CA ALA A 24 -5.10 -6.25 15.26
C ALA A 24 -4.47 -7.44 15.99
N ALA A 25 -5.26 -8.47 16.25
CA ALA A 25 -4.80 -9.71 16.87
C ALA A 25 -3.90 -10.56 15.93
N GLY A 26 -3.90 -10.27 14.63
CA GLY A 26 -3.14 -10.99 13.62
C GLY A 26 -3.22 -10.32 12.26
N PRO A 27 -2.60 -10.93 11.22
CA PRO A 27 -2.77 -10.52 9.85
C PRO A 27 -4.25 -10.52 9.44
N ARG A 28 -4.64 -9.60 8.55
CA ARG A 28 -6.01 -9.49 8.03
C ARG A 28 -6.09 -10.07 6.62
N ALA A 29 -7.09 -10.91 6.37
CA ALA A 29 -7.22 -11.68 5.12
C ALA A 29 -7.23 -10.81 3.85
N GLY A 30 -7.84 -9.63 3.90
CA GLY A 30 -7.84 -8.70 2.78
C GLY A 30 -6.47 -8.06 2.55
N MET A 31 -5.72 -7.78 3.61
CA MET A 31 -4.35 -7.27 3.47
C MET A 31 -3.42 -8.32 2.87
N ASP A 32 -3.51 -9.56 3.32
CA ASP A 32 -2.75 -10.68 2.73
C ASP A 32 -3.08 -10.86 1.24
N GLU A 33 -4.34 -10.76 0.87
CA GLU A 33 -4.77 -10.81 -0.53
C GLU A 33 -4.27 -9.58 -1.32
N TRP A 34 -4.27 -8.37 -0.72
CA TRP A 34 -3.75 -7.17 -1.35
C TRP A 34 -2.26 -7.33 -1.69
N ILE A 35 -1.49 -7.86 -0.74
CA ILE A 35 -0.06 -8.18 -0.94
C ILE A 35 0.11 -9.19 -2.07
N ARG A 36 -0.67 -10.28 -2.06
CA ARG A 36 -0.61 -11.32 -3.08
C ARG A 36 -0.90 -10.77 -4.48
N GLN A 37 -1.91 -9.93 -4.63
CA GLN A 37 -2.26 -9.28 -5.89
C GLN A 37 -1.18 -8.27 -6.31
N ALA A 38 -0.66 -7.46 -5.36
CA ALA A 38 0.41 -6.52 -5.64
C ALA A 38 1.66 -7.25 -6.19
N ILE A 39 2.09 -8.32 -5.55
CA ILE A 39 3.23 -9.14 -6.01
C ILE A 39 2.96 -9.71 -7.41
N LYS A 40 1.75 -10.24 -7.64
CA LYS A 40 1.36 -10.77 -8.95
C LYS A 40 1.47 -9.73 -10.06
N TYR A 41 0.87 -8.55 -9.88
CA TYR A 41 0.83 -7.50 -10.88
C TYR A 41 2.09 -6.63 -10.91
N GLY A 42 2.89 -6.69 -9.86
CA GLY A 42 4.22 -6.06 -9.79
C GLY A 42 5.29 -6.78 -10.61
N ASN A 43 5.00 -8.00 -11.09
CA ASN A 43 5.85 -8.77 -12.00
C ASN A 43 7.34 -8.82 -11.57
N GLY A 44 7.59 -9.11 -10.29
CA GLY A 44 8.92 -9.21 -9.72
C GLY A 44 9.62 -7.88 -9.43
N ALA A 45 8.98 -6.74 -9.66
CA ALA A 45 9.57 -5.43 -9.40
C ALA A 45 9.83 -5.15 -7.92
N PHE A 46 9.16 -5.86 -7.02
CA PHE A 46 9.27 -5.73 -5.58
C PHE A 46 8.82 -7.01 -4.86
N TRP A 47 9.07 -7.05 -3.57
CA TRP A 47 8.73 -8.17 -2.69
C TRP A 47 8.23 -7.67 -1.33
N ASN A 48 7.53 -8.52 -0.58
CA ASN A 48 7.00 -8.19 0.74
C ASN A 48 8.14 -8.15 1.78
N ASN A 49 8.45 -6.95 2.26
CA ASN A 49 9.49 -6.67 3.26
C ASN A 49 8.94 -6.58 4.69
N GLY A 50 7.64 -6.73 4.86
CA GLY A 50 6.96 -6.72 6.16
C GLY A 50 5.54 -6.19 6.06
N SER A 51 4.63 -6.84 6.76
CA SER A 51 3.23 -6.44 6.84
C SER A 51 2.78 -6.28 8.29
N TRP A 52 1.99 -7.19 8.83
CA TRP A 52 1.50 -7.10 10.19
C TRP A 52 2.61 -7.26 11.25
N GLY A 53 2.51 -6.47 12.32
CA GLY A 53 3.34 -6.59 13.50
C GLY A 53 3.00 -5.48 14.51
N VAL A 54 2.72 -5.86 15.75
CA VAL A 54 2.34 -4.91 16.80
C VAL A 54 3.57 -4.13 17.27
N ARG A 55 3.62 -2.86 16.88
CA ARG A 55 4.69 -1.93 17.25
C ARG A 55 4.22 -0.49 17.13
N ASN A 56 4.91 0.41 17.80
CA ASN A 56 4.75 1.85 17.59
C ASN A 56 5.49 2.33 16.34
N MET A 57 5.11 3.48 15.83
CA MET A 57 5.89 4.18 14.82
C MET A 57 7.25 4.57 15.39
N ARG A 58 8.28 4.56 14.56
CA ARG A 58 9.64 4.91 15.01
C ARG A 58 9.67 6.33 15.60
N GLY A 59 10.20 6.46 16.80
CA GLY A 59 10.32 7.75 17.51
C GLY A 59 8.98 8.33 17.97
N SER A 60 7.94 7.51 18.13
CA SER A 60 6.60 7.93 18.55
C SER A 60 5.97 6.91 19.50
N GLU A 61 5.10 7.40 20.38
CA GLU A 61 4.22 6.56 21.19
C GLU A 61 2.97 6.10 20.43
N SER A 62 2.74 6.64 19.22
CA SER A 62 1.60 6.27 18.40
C SER A 62 1.80 4.91 17.74
N LEU A 63 0.73 4.11 17.69
CA LEU A 63 0.71 2.81 17.06
C LEU A 63 1.01 2.91 15.56
N SER A 64 1.86 2.03 15.06
CA SER A 64 2.09 1.90 13.61
C SER A 64 0.86 1.33 12.90
N VAL A 65 0.57 1.76 11.67
CA VAL A 65 -0.51 1.17 10.86
C VAL A 65 -0.25 -0.30 10.53
N HIS A 66 1.00 -0.76 10.51
CA HIS A 66 1.31 -2.19 10.45
C HIS A 66 0.65 -2.99 11.60
N ALA A 67 0.58 -2.41 12.79
CA ALA A 67 -0.04 -3.07 13.94
C ALA A 67 -1.55 -3.25 13.78
N THR A 68 -2.21 -2.42 12.97
CA THR A 68 -3.63 -2.57 12.65
C THR A 68 -3.92 -3.65 11.60
N GLY A 69 -2.89 -4.25 10.99
CA GLY A 69 -3.02 -5.21 9.90
C GLY A 69 -3.42 -4.59 8.56
N ARG A 70 -3.24 -3.27 8.37
CA ARG A 70 -3.65 -2.52 7.17
C ARG A 70 -2.49 -1.93 6.37
N ALA A 71 -1.25 -2.32 6.68
CA ALA A 71 -0.07 -1.80 5.99
C ALA A 71 0.88 -2.90 5.53
N VAL A 72 1.62 -2.61 4.46
CA VAL A 72 2.73 -3.43 3.95
C VAL A 72 3.87 -2.56 3.44
N ASP A 73 5.08 -3.02 3.66
CA ASP A 73 6.29 -2.50 3.03
C ASP A 73 6.67 -3.38 1.83
N LEU A 74 6.72 -2.82 0.63
CA LEU A 74 7.13 -3.50 -0.59
C LEU A 74 8.51 -2.98 -1.01
N SER A 75 9.54 -3.83 -0.87
CA SER A 75 10.92 -3.48 -1.19
C SER A 75 11.24 -3.74 -2.65
N TYR A 76 11.91 -2.78 -3.28
CA TYR A 76 12.50 -2.90 -4.61
C TYR A 76 14.01 -3.20 -4.60
N ARG A 77 14.53 -3.59 -3.44
CA ARG A 77 15.94 -4.00 -3.28
C ARG A 77 16.20 -5.30 -4.03
N LYS A 78 17.20 -5.26 -4.90
CA LYS A 78 17.69 -6.47 -5.58
C LYS A 78 18.37 -7.40 -4.60
N SER A 79 18.14 -8.69 -4.78
CA SER A 79 18.85 -9.78 -4.10
C SER A 79 18.89 -10.99 -5.03
N GLU A 80 19.57 -12.05 -4.62
CA GLU A 80 19.57 -13.32 -5.35
C GLU A 80 18.15 -13.90 -5.48
N GLN A 81 17.30 -13.74 -4.45
CA GLN A 81 15.92 -14.19 -4.45
C GLN A 81 14.99 -13.25 -5.24
N HIS A 82 15.40 -12.00 -5.43
CA HIS A 82 14.60 -10.96 -6.09
C HIS A 82 15.42 -10.20 -7.15
N PRO A 83 15.92 -10.90 -8.21
CA PRO A 83 16.85 -10.31 -9.19
C PRO A 83 16.19 -9.25 -10.07
N ASN A 84 14.87 -9.30 -10.24
CA ASN A 84 14.10 -8.36 -11.08
C ASN A 84 13.58 -7.15 -10.28
N ALA A 85 13.79 -7.11 -8.96
CA ALA A 85 13.34 -5.99 -8.15
C ALA A 85 13.99 -4.70 -8.63
N SER A 86 13.17 -3.65 -8.78
CA SER A 86 13.64 -2.36 -9.31
C SER A 86 12.74 -1.22 -8.89
N ARG A 87 13.34 -0.07 -8.59
CA ARG A 87 12.59 1.14 -8.32
C ARG A 87 11.70 1.55 -9.51
N LYS A 88 12.21 1.42 -10.75
CA LYS A 88 11.44 1.75 -11.95
C LYS A 88 10.14 0.97 -12.03
N GLY A 89 10.18 -0.35 -11.83
CA GLY A 89 8.99 -1.20 -11.82
C GLY A 89 8.05 -0.88 -10.64
N SER A 90 8.62 -0.64 -9.46
CA SER A 90 7.81 -0.24 -8.28
C SER A 90 7.09 1.10 -8.49
N ILE A 91 7.72 2.07 -9.13
CA ILE A 91 7.08 3.35 -9.45
C ILE A 91 6.01 3.18 -10.54
N ALA A 92 6.20 2.31 -11.52
CA ALA A 92 5.17 2.00 -12.51
C ALA A 92 3.91 1.43 -11.83
N PHE A 93 4.07 0.45 -10.94
CA PHE A 93 2.97 -0.10 -10.13
C PHE A 93 2.34 0.98 -9.24
N LEU A 94 3.14 1.77 -8.53
CA LEU A 94 2.68 2.87 -7.68
C LEU A 94 1.77 3.86 -8.42
N ASN A 95 2.13 4.23 -9.64
CA ASN A 95 1.34 5.16 -10.45
C ASN A 95 -0.04 4.58 -10.78
N ILE A 96 -0.12 3.28 -11.10
CA ILE A 96 -1.40 2.60 -11.34
C ILE A 96 -2.24 2.58 -10.06
N VAL A 97 -1.64 2.21 -8.93
CA VAL A 97 -2.34 2.09 -7.65
C VAL A 97 -2.85 3.44 -7.14
N THR A 98 -2.06 4.50 -7.26
CA THR A 98 -2.48 5.85 -6.85
C THR A 98 -3.54 6.44 -7.78
N ALA A 99 -3.46 6.18 -9.09
CA ALA A 99 -4.51 6.57 -10.04
C ALA A 99 -5.86 5.85 -9.78
N ASN A 100 -5.82 4.66 -9.18
CA ASN A 100 -6.99 3.83 -8.85
C ASN A 100 -7.18 3.69 -7.34
N ALA A 101 -6.74 4.67 -6.56
CA ALA A 101 -6.68 4.60 -5.10
C ALA A 101 -8.02 4.26 -4.45
N ASN A 102 -9.13 4.80 -4.96
CA ASN A 102 -10.46 4.54 -4.42
C ASN A 102 -10.89 3.09 -4.68
N ALA A 103 -10.70 2.59 -5.90
CA ALA A 103 -11.04 1.21 -6.26
C ALA A 103 -10.23 0.19 -5.45
N LEU A 104 -8.96 0.48 -5.19
CA LEU A 104 -8.03 -0.39 -4.46
C LEU A 104 -8.03 -0.14 -2.93
N GLY A 105 -8.86 0.79 -2.45
CA GLY A 105 -8.95 1.16 -1.05
C GLY A 105 -7.65 1.73 -0.47
N LEU A 106 -6.80 2.33 -1.32
CA LEU A 106 -5.53 2.91 -0.88
C LEU A 106 -5.77 4.16 -0.02
N GLU A 107 -5.16 4.22 1.15
CA GLU A 107 -5.23 5.38 2.06
C GLU A 107 -3.95 6.21 2.08
N CYS A 108 -2.81 5.54 2.10
CA CYS A 108 -1.51 6.20 2.18
C CYS A 108 -0.44 5.43 1.41
N VAL A 109 0.50 6.17 0.84
CA VAL A 109 1.79 5.62 0.41
C VAL A 109 2.90 6.50 0.95
N LEU A 110 3.92 5.86 1.53
CA LEU A 110 5.17 6.52 1.89
C LEU A 110 6.28 5.97 0.99
N ASP A 111 6.98 6.87 0.30
CA ASP A 111 8.15 6.56 -0.51
C ASP A 111 9.38 7.06 0.24
N TYR A 112 10.14 6.12 0.80
CA TYR A 112 11.31 6.40 1.66
C TYR A 112 12.58 6.77 0.90
N ILE A 113 12.45 7.28 -0.32
CA ILE A 113 13.60 7.71 -1.11
C ILE A 113 14.40 8.80 -0.39
N ALA A 114 15.72 8.67 -0.43
CA ALA A 114 16.64 9.69 0.12
C ALA A 114 16.41 11.07 -0.54
N PRO A 115 16.66 12.20 0.17
CA PRO A 115 17.12 12.24 1.56
C PRO A 115 15.97 12.16 2.61
N PHE A 116 14.73 12.56 2.30
CA PHE A 116 13.65 12.68 3.28
C PHE A 116 12.36 11.99 2.86
N GLY A 117 12.28 11.52 1.61
CA GLY A 117 11.11 10.85 1.10
C GLY A 117 9.92 11.76 0.78
N ARG A 118 8.78 11.12 0.50
CA ARG A 118 7.51 11.77 0.18
C ARG A 118 6.33 10.87 0.55
N GLY A 119 5.15 11.46 0.70
CA GLY A 119 3.92 10.71 1.00
C GLY A 119 2.74 11.18 0.18
N TRP A 120 1.90 10.23 -0.21
CA TRP A 120 0.58 10.45 -0.79
C TRP A 120 -0.49 10.00 0.21
N ARG A 121 -1.62 10.73 0.30
CA ARG A 121 -2.75 10.32 1.15
C ARG A 121 -4.09 10.57 0.46
N CYS A 122 -5.07 9.74 0.78
CA CYS A 122 -6.41 9.75 0.20
C CYS A 122 -7.22 11.00 0.51
N ASP A 123 -6.96 11.67 1.63
CA ASP A 123 -7.63 12.90 2.05
C ASP A 123 -7.19 14.13 1.25
N ARG A 124 -5.97 14.15 0.75
CA ARG A 124 -5.43 15.24 -0.07
C ARG A 124 -5.21 14.88 -1.54
N GLN A 125 -5.18 13.58 -1.89
CA GLN A 125 -4.97 13.02 -3.24
C GLN A 125 -3.77 13.60 -3.99
N LYS A 126 -2.72 13.96 -3.26
CA LYS A 126 -1.49 14.53 -3.80
C LYS A 126 -0.28 14.11 -2.99
N TRP A 127 0.87 14.15 -3.66
CA TRP A 127 2.16 13.95 -3.05
C TRP A 127 2.60 15.17 -2.24
N GLN A 128 3.18 14.91 -1.09
CA GLN A 128 3.89 15.88 -0.27
C GLN A 128 5.33 15.41 -0.09
N LYS A 129 6.30 16.25 -0.42
CA LYS A 129 7.70 16.01 -0.09
C LYS A 129 7.91 16.25 1.40
N TYR A 130 8.71 15.41 2.01
CA TYR A 130 9.12 15.60 3.40
C TYR A 130 10.41 16.40 3.48
N THR A 131 10.65 17.02 4.62
CA THR A 131 11.87 17.72 5.00
C THR A 131 12.53 16.96 6.15
N LYS A 132 13.70 17.43 6.61
CA LYS A 132 14.37 16.86 7.79
C LYS A 132 13.45 16.83 9.02
N GLU A 133 12.59 17.85 9.17
CA GLU A 133 11.67 18.00 10.31
C GLU A 133 10.40 17.17 10.16
N THR A 134 10.02 16.80 8.95
CA THR A 134 8.74 16.12 8.66
C THR A 134 8.91 14.69 8.15
N ILE A 135 10.13 14.16 8.16
CA ILE A 135 10.38 12.79 7.68
C ILE A 135 9.69 11.74 8.56
N HIS A 136 9.04 10.78 7.91
CA HIS A 136 8.39 9.65 8.57
C HIS A 136 9.24 8.37 8.53
N GLY A 137 10.46 8.45 9.02
CA GLY A 137 11.38 7.33 9.07
C GLY A 137 12.73 7.63 8.43
N VAL A 138 13.49 6.59 8.16
CA VAL A 138 14.80 6.70 7.52
C VAL A 138 14.70 6.40 6.03
N PRO A 139 15.56 6.98 5.18
CA PRO A 139 15.62 6.61 3.78
C PRO A 139 15.82 5.10 3.61
N GLY A 140 15.16 4.55 2.60
CA GLY A 140 15.18 3.11 2.34
C GLY A 140 14.80 2.78 0.90
N ASP A 141 14.73 1.51 0.62
CA ASP A 141 14.49 0.94 -0.69
C ASP A 141 13.14 0.21 -0.78
N TRP A 142 12.13 0.75 -0.11
CA TRP A 142 10.76 0.25 -0.11
C TRP A 142 9.73 1.36 -0.21
N LEU A 143 8.53 0.97 -0.59
CA LEU A 143 7.32 1.76 -0.55
C LEU A 143 6.40 1.16 0.51
N HIS A 144 5.89 2.00 1.40
CA HIS A 144 4.91 1.64 2.40
C HIS A 144 3.51 1.95 1.88
N TYR A 145 2.59 1.00 1.95
CA TYR A 145 1.20 1.13 1.51
C TYR A 145 0.25 0.88 2.67
N GLU A 146 -0.80 1.69 2.76
CA GLU A 146 -1.89 1.52 3.73
C GLU A 146 -3.23 1.46 2.99
N ILE A 147 -4.10 0.56 3.44
CA ILE A 147 -5.43 0.37 2.86
C ILE A 147 -6.54 0.56 3.89
N THR A 148 -7.77 0.77 3.40
CA THR A 148 -8.95 0.92 4.25
C THR A 148 -9.22 -0.35 5.06
N THR A 149 -9.92 -0.19 6.19
CA THR A 149 -10.43 -1.30 7.01
C THR A 149 -11.25 -2.29 6.18
N ALA A 150 -12.18 -1.79 5.36
CA ALA A 150 -13.02 -2.65 4.53
C ALA A 150 -12.23 -3.53 3.55
N MET A 151 -11.17 -2.98 2.94
CA MET A 151 -10.28 -3.76 2.06
C MET A 151 -9.45 -4.74 2.86
N ALA A 152 -8.91 -4.33 4.02
CA ALA A 152 -8.10 -5.21 4.85
C ALA A 152 -8.88 -6.43 5.36
N ASP A 153 -10.19 -6.31 5.56
CA ASP A 153 -11.05 -7.40 6.05
C ASP A 153 -11.54 -8.36 4.96
N SER A 154 -11.51 -7.96 3.69
CA SER A 154 -12.17 -8.72 2.62
C SER A 154 -11.23 -9.10 1.47
N ALA A 155 -10.73 -10.34 1.50
CA ALA A 155 -9.94 -10.90 0.41
C ALA A 155 -10.73 -10.91 -0.93
N ALA A 156 -12.03 -11.17 -0.89
CA ALA A 156 -12.88 -11.17 -2.08
C ALA A 156 -12.98 -9.77 -2.72
N LEU A 157 -13.16 -8.73 -1.90
CA LEU A 157 -13.22 -7.34 -2.36
C LEU A 157 -11.89 -6.91 -3.00
N VAL A 158 -10.78 -7.24 -2.36
CA VAL A 158 -9.44 -6.96 -2.89
C VAL A 158 -9.21 -7.63 -4.23
N LYS A 159 -9.48 -8.95 -4.32
CA LYS A 159 -9.31 -9.70 -5.57
C LYS A 159 -10.13 -9.10 -6.71
N GLN A 160 -11.38 -8.75 -6.44
CA GLN A 160 -12.27 -8.12 -7.41
C GLN A 160 -11.74 -6.75 -7.87
N ALA A 161 -11.28 -5.92 -6.93
CA ALA A 161 -10.75 -4.59 -7.21
C ALA A 161 -9.50 -4.67 -8.12
N PHE A 162 -8.55 -5.53 -7.79
CA PHE A 162 -7.36 -5.73 -8.62
C PHE A 162 -7.69 -6.28 -10.00
N GLN A 163 -8.60 -7.25 -10.09
CA GLN A 163 -9.04 -7.78 -11.39
C GLN A 163 -9.61 -6.70 -12.30
N ARG A 164 -10.37 -5.75 -11.76
CA ARG A 164 -10.92 -4.63 -12.55
C ARG A 164 -9.83 -3.64 -12.98
N VAL A 165 -9.00 -3.20 -12.03
CA VAL A 165 -7.98 -2.20 -12.29
C VAL A 165 -6.94 -2.69 -13.29
N PHE A 166 -6.55 -3.96 -13.21
CA PHE A 166 -5.49 -4.52 -14.06
C PHE A 166 -5.99 -5.30 -15.27
N ALA A 167 -7.32 -5.52 -15.44
CA ALA A 167 -7.87 -6.15 -16.65
C ALA A 167 -7.71 -5.30 -17.91
N GLU A 168 -7.66 -3.99 -17.76
CA GLU A 168 -7.57 -3.01 -18.85
C GLU A 168 -6.12 -2.62 -19.20
N ILE A 169 -5.15 -3.15 -18.46
CA ILE A 169 -3.73 -2.84 -18.67
C ILE A 169 -3.12 -3.98 -19.54
N PRO A 170 -2.63 -3.70 -20.75
CA PRO A 170 -1.91 -4.69 -21.54
C PRO A 170 -0.70 -5.24 -20.76
N GLN A 171 -0.60 -6.56 -20.73
CA GLN A 171 0.51 -7.29 -20.07
C GLN A 171 1.78 -7.24 -20.92
#